data_34c0e7d9a07752ad6ea9672a9b04bda7
#
_entry.id   34c0e7d9a07752ad6ea9672a9b04bda7
#
_cell.length_a   1.000
_cell.length_b   1.000
_cell.length_c   1.000
_cell.angle_alpha   90.00
_cell.angle_beta   90.00
_cell.angle_gamma   90.00
#
_symmetry.space_group_name_H-M   'P 1'
#
loop_
_entity.id
_entity.type
_entity.pdbx_description
1 polymer ?
#
loop_
_entity_poly.entity_id
_entity_poly.type
_entity_poly.pdbx_seq_one_letter_code
_entity_poly.pdbx_strand_id
1 'polypeptide(L)'
;SNLTIYEDDPRVTRQIEFARKVYEVGRPSFGSCWGVQMAAAAAGGEVRKNPRGRELGFGRKIRLTAEGRAHPMYEGKPDVFDGFIMHLDEVSRVPPGGRLLATNEHTPVQALEVRHKKGIFWATQYHPEYDLYEMARLFVARGEVLVKEGFFADRADLEAKVARMETLGRHPDRKDLRWDLAIGDDLLSPPIRQSELRNWLEKLVIPSVSSRASLNRAVV
;
A
#
# COMPACT_ATOMS: atom_id res chain seq x y z
N SER A 1 -0.72 10.33 3.68
CA SER A 1 -0.03 11.35 4.48
C SER A 1 -0.01 12.70 3.77
N ASN A 2 0.09 13.80 4.54
CA ASN A 2 0.40 15.16 4.04
C ASN A 2 1.88 15.49 4.20
N LEU A 3 2.65 14.55 4.71
CA LEU A 3 4.08 14.68 4.92
C LEU A 3 4.82 14.10 3.72
N THR A 4 6.00 14.62 3.47
CA THR A 4 6.91 14.21 2.40
C THR A 4 8.16 13.61 3.03
N ILE A 5 8.54 12.38 2.64
CA ILE A 5 9.59 11.62 3.33
C ILE A 5 10.97 12.28 3.25
N TYR A 6 11.21 13.09 2.23
CA TYR A 6 12.48 13.77 1.97
C TYR A 6 12.49 15.24 2.43
N GLU A 7 11.45 15.70 3.13
CA GLU A 7 11.44 17.03 3.77
C GLU A 7 12.12 16.96 5.15
N ASP A 8 12.80 18.06 5.51
CA ASP A 8 13.39 18.24 6.83
C ASP A 8 12.29 18.67 7.84
N ASP A 9 11.45 17.68 8.20
CA ASP A 9 10.38 17.84 9.17
C ASP A 9 10.63 16.90 10.35
N PRO A 10 10.68 17.41 11.59
CA PRO A 10 10.86 16.57 12.78
C PRO A 10 9.83 15.46 12.93
N ARG A 11 8.61 15.63 12.40
CA ARG A 11 7.58 14.59 12.40
C ARG A 11 7.95 13.44 11.49
N VAL A 12 8.58 13.72 10.35
CA VAL A 12 9.09 12.74 9.39
C VAL A 12 10.31 12.02 9.97
N THR A 13 11.27 12.77 10.47
CA THR A 13 12.51 12.24 11.06
C THR A 13 12.19 11.25 12.18
N ARG A 14 11.30 11.58 13.10
CA ARG A 14 10.88 10.69 14.20
C ARG A 14 10.24 9.39 13.70
N GLN A 15 9.46 9.43 12.63
CA GLN A 15 8.85 8.23 12.05
C GLN A 15 9.89 7.33 11.37
N ILE A 16 10.87 7.92 10.67
CA ILE A 16 11.98 7.17 10.09
C ILE A 16 12.85 6.53 11.20
N GLU A 17 13.14 7.25 12.26
CA GLU A 17 13.87 6.72 13.42
C GLU A 17 13.09 5.59 14.10
N PHE A 18 11.78 5.73 14.26
CA PHE A 18 10.93 4.66 14.75
C PHE A 18 11.03 3.41 13.86
N ALA A 19 10.94 3.55 12.54
CA ALA A 19 11.10 2.44 11.62
C ALA A 19 12.49 1.77 11.73
N ARG A 20 13.55 2.56 11.93
CA ARG A 20 14.91 2.03 12.20
C ARG A 20 14.95 1.19 13.47
N LYS A 21 14.27 1.63 14.54
CA LYS A 21 14.14 0.86 15.79
C LYS A 21 13.35 -0.42 15.61
N VAL A 22 12.28 -0.40 14.82
CA VAL A 22 11.51 -1.60 14.47
C VAL A 22 12.39 -2.63 13.77
N TYR A 23 13.25 -2.22 12.84
CA TYR A 23 14.23 -3.09 12.19
C TYR A 23 15.27 -3.64 13.19
N GLU A 24 15.75 -2.82 14.11
CA GLU A 24 16.73 -3.25 15.15
C GLU A 24 16.11 -4.31 16.09
N VAL A 25 14.88 -4.11 16.51
CA VAL A 25 14.17 -5.04 17.42
C VAL A 25 13.78 -6.34 16.69
N GLY A 26 13.69 -6.32 15.36
CA GLY A 26 13.37 -7.48 14.55
C GLY A 26 11.91 -7.92 14.67
N ARG A 27 10.98 -6.98 14.72
CA ARG A 27 9.55 -7.28 14.68
C ARG A 27 9.07 -7.32 13.24
N PRO A 28 8.22 -8.31 12.86
CA PRO A 28 7.52 -8.29 11.60
C PRO A 28 6.67 -7.04 11.48
N SER A 29 6.77 -6.35 10.36
CA SER A 29 6.04 -5.11 10.12
C SER A 29 5.33 -5.14 8.78
N PHE A 30 4.20 -4.43 8.70
CA PHE A 30 3.50 -4.15 7.46
C PHE A 30 3.22 -2.65 7.37
N GLY A 31 3.21 -2.12 6.15
CA GLY A 31 2.83 -0.72 5.91
C GLY A 31 2.38 -0.45 4.49
N SER A 32 1.29 0.31 4.36
CA SER A 32 0.76 0.77 3.08
C SER A 32 1.13 2.24 2.82
N CYS A 33 1.26 2.62 1.57
CA CYS A 33 1.49 3.97 1.06
C CYS A 33 2.68 4.68 1.76
N TRP A 34 2.43 5.51 2.75
CA TRP A 34 3.47 6.11 3.58
C TRP A 34 4.41 5.05 4.20
N GLY A 35 3.86 3.88 4.54
CA GLY A 35 4.59 2.78 5.14
C GLY A 35 5.68 2.19 4.23
N VAL A 36 5.45 2.04 2.91
CA VAL A 36 6.48 1.55 1.99
C VAL A 36 7.60 2.58 1.82
N GLN A 37 7.27 3.86 1.78
CA GLN A 37 8.23 4.94 1.67
C GLN A 37 9.10 5.03 2.92
N MET A 38 8.47 4.96 4.09
CA MET A 38 9.15 4.95 5.39
C MET A 38 10.06 3.72 5.54
N ALA A 39 9.57 2.53 5.17
CA ALA A 39 10.35 1.30 5.23
C ALA A 39 11.59 1.37 4.33
N ALA A 40 11.43 1.89 3.11
CA ALA A 40 12.53 2.07 2.16
C ALA A 40 13.56 3.09 2.67
N ALA A 41 13.12 4.28 3.09
CA ALA A 41 14.02 5.33 3.58
C ALA A 41 14.78 4.92 4.86
N ALA A 42 14.11 4.23 5.79
CA ALA A 42 14.75 3.76 7.02
C ALA A 42 15.85 2.71 6.78
N ALA A 43 15.77 1.97 5.68
CA ALA A 43 16.73 0.93 5.27
C ALA A 43 17.77 1.42 4.24
N GLY A 44 17.80 2.72 3.91
CA GLY A 44 18.76 3.31 2.98
C GLY A 44 18.33 3.33 1.52
N GLY A 45 17.04 3.18 1.24
CA GLY A 45 16.44 3.47 -0.06
C GLY A 45 16.21 4.97 -0.27
N GLU A 46 15.63 5.31 -1.42
CA GLU A 46 15.31 6.70 -1.77
C GLU A 46 13.83 6.84 -2.14
N VAL A 47 13.27 7.97 -1.77
CA VAL A 47 11.89 8.37 -2.09
C VAL A 47 11.96 9.74 -2.77
N ARG A 48 11.12 9.94 -3.79
CA ARG A 48 11.01 11.21 -4.50
C ARG A 48 9.57 11.46 -4.93
N LYS A 49 9.30 12.66 -5.38
CA LYS A 49 8.06 12.96 -6.10
C LYS A 49 7.99 12.12 -7.38
N ASN A 50 6.86 11.48 -7.62
CA ASN A 50 6.68 10.71 -8.84
C ASN A 50 6.67 11.66 -10.05
N PRO A 51 7.51 11.43 -11.07
CA PRO A 51 7.58 12.29 -12.25
C PRO A 51 6.30 12.28 -13.08
N ARG A 52 5.45 11.27 -12.92
CA ARG A 52 4.14 11.16 -13.56
C ARG A 52 3.01 11.82 -12.77
N GLY A 53 3.33 12.44 -11.64
CA GLY A 53 2.36 13.06 -10.75
C GLY A 53 1.65 12.07 -9.82
N ARG A 54 0.47 12.43 -9.37
CA ARG A 54 -0.32 11.63 -8.41
C ARG A 54 -0.94 10.41 -9.09
N GLU A 55 -0.83 9.25 -8.45
CA GLU A 55 -1.65 8.08 -8.75
C GLU A 55 -2.87 8.10 -7.83
N LEU A 56 -4.09 8.07 -8.40
CA LEU A 56 -5.32 8.37 -7.70
C LEU A 56 -6.41 7.31 -7.90
N GLY A 57 -7.04 6.93 -6.81
CA GLY A 57 -8.25 6.12 -6.75
C GLY A 57 -7.99 4.63 -6.92
N PHE A 58 -7.68 4.21 -8.14
CA PHE A 58 -7.45 2.81 -8.48
C PHE A 58 -6.10 2.69 -9.19
N GLY A 59 -5.11 2.10 -8.52
CA GLY A 59 -3.85 1.68 -9.11
C GLY A 59 -4.11 0.52 -10.04
N ARG A 60 -3.98 0.79 -11.34
CA ARG A 60 -4.39 -0.15 -12.39
C ARG A 60 -3.27 -1.10 -12.76
N LYS A 61 -3.66 -2.35 -13.04
CA LYS A 61 -2.79 -3.39 -13.59
C LYS A 61 -1.48 -3.52 -12.79
N ILE A 62 -1.59 -3.56 -11.47
CA ILE A 62 -0.48 -3.89 -10.60
C ILE A 62 -0.09 -5.33 -10.91
N ARG A 63 1.16 -5.54 -11.31
CA ARG A 63 1.69 -6.85 -11.72
C ARG A 63 2.72 -7.34 -10.73
N LEU A 64 2.58 -8.60 -10.35
CA LEU A 64 3.60 -9.27 -9.55
C LEU A 64 4.87 -9.50 -10.39
N THR A 65 6.02 -9.23 -9.79
CA THR A 65 7.31 -9.66 -10.33
C THR A 65 7.46 -11.19 -10.20
N ALA A 66 8.52 -11.78 -10.74
CA ALA A 66 8.83 -13.18 -10.50
C ALA A 66 8.99 -13.46 -8.99
N GLU A 67 9.65 -12.55 -8.27
CA GLU A 67 9.81 -12.61 -6.81
C GLU A 67 8.48 -12.45 -6.09
N GLY A 68 7.62 -11.54 -6.57
CA GLY A 68 6.27 -11.34 -6.01
C GLY A 68 5.40 -12.59 -6.12
N ARG A 69 5.40 -13.26 -7.28
CA ARG A 69 4.65 -14.52 -7.47
C ARG A 69 5.10 -15.65 -6.54
N ALA A 70 6.37 -15.68 -6.21
CA ALA A 70 6.93 -16.66 -5.28
C ALA A 70 6.84 -16.23 -3.81
N HIS A 71 6.37 -15.01 -3.54
CA HIS A 71 6.40 -14.44 -2.20
C HIS A 71 5.13 -14.78 -1.40
N PRO A 72 5.24 -15.21 -0.13
CA PRO A 72 4.09 -15.60 0.67
C PRO A 72 3.07 -14.47 0.90
N MET A 73 3.46 -13.19 0.80
CA MET A 73 2.53 -12.06 0.87
C MET A 73 1.43 -12.12 -0.19
N TYR A 74 1.73 -12.70 -1.35
CA TYR A 74 0.80 -12.78 -2.49
C TYR A 74 0.19 -14.16 -2.73
N GLU A 75 0.32 -15.07 -1.78
CA GLU A 75 -0.32 -16.39 -1.90
C GLU A 75 -1.84 -16.25 -2.06
N GLY A 76 -2.37 -16.81 -3.15
CA GLY A 76 -3.78 -16.72 -3.50
C GLY A 76 -4.22 -15.40 -4.18
N LYS A 77 -3.30 -14.46 -4.45
CA LYS A 77 -3.57 -13.23 -5.20
C LYS A 77 -3.37 -13.45 -6.70
N PRO A 78 -4.19 -12.86 -7.59
CA PRO A 78 -3.93 -12.85 -9.03
C PRO A 78 -2.58 -12.19 -9.37
N ASP A 79 -1.93 -12.64 -10.45
CA ASP A 79 -0.67 -12.06 -10.93
C ASP A 79 -0.78 -10.60 -11.36
N VAL A 80 -1.98 -10.20 -11.77
CA VAL A 80 -2.33 -8.83 -12.15
C VAL A 80 -3.64 -8.47 -11.46
N PHE A 81 -3.67 -7.35 -10.78
CA PHE A 81 -4.83 -6.86 -10.03
C PHE A 81 -4.86 -5.34 -9.98
N ASP A 82 -5.99 -4.78 -9.60
CA ASP A 82 -6.13 -3.37 -9.26
C ASP A 82 -6.13 -3.19 -7.73
N GLY A 83 -5.63 -2.05 -7.24
CA GLY A 83 -5.57 -1.71 -5.81
C GLY A 83 -6.08 -0.29 -5.54
N PHE A 84 -6.62 -0.03 -4.35
CA PHE A 84 -6.91 1.35 -3.93
C PHE A 84 -5.61 2.13 -3.72
N ILE A 85 -5.53 3.35 -4.26
CA ILE A 85 -4.28 4.10 -4.25
C ILE A 85 -4.52 5.60 -4.19
N MET A 86 -3.69 6.30 -3.42
CA MET A 86 -3.60 7.77 -3.43
C MET A 86 -2.23 8.21 -2.93
N HIS A 87 -1.29 8.46 -3.82
CA HIS A 87 0.03 8.98 -3.46
C HIS A 87 0.59 9.91 -4.54
N LEU A 88 1.52 10.76 -4.14
CA LEU A 88 2.28 11.66 -5.02
C LEU A 88 3.74 11.23 -5.12
N ASP A 89 4.27 10.65 -4.04
CA ASP A 89 5.66 10.25 -3.94
C ASP A 89 5.83 8.75 -4.20
N GLU A 90 7.00 8.35 -4.67
CA GLU A 90 7.36 6.97 -4.99
C GLU A 90 8.71 6.58 -4.37
N VAL A 91 8.90 5.30 -4.11
CA VAL A 91 10.23 4.76 -3.86
C VAL A 91 10.99 4.73 -5.19
N SER A 92 12.02 5.56 -5.31
CA SER A 92 12.85 5.68 -6.53
C SER A 92 14.05 4.75 -6.54
N ARG A 93 14.54 4.35 -5.35
CA ARG A 93 15.60 3.35 -5.21
C ARG A 93 15.26 2.37 -4.10
N VAL A 94 15.13 1.11 -4.48
CA VAL A 94 14.93 -0.01 -3.54
C VAL A 94 16.12 -0.08 -2.59
N PRO A 95 15.91 -0.19 -1.26
CA PRO A 95 17.01 -0.24 -0.30
C PRO A 95 17.82 -1.54 -0.42
N PRO A 96 19.07 -1.56 0.09
CA PRO A 96 19.82 -2.80 0.26
C PRO A 96 19.00 -3.83 1.09
N GLY A 97 18.93 -5.07 0.60
CA GLY A 97 18.09 -6.12 1.21
C GLY A 97 16.60 -5.99 0.87
N GLY A 98 16.22 -5.04 0.02
CA GLY A 98 14.88 -4.90 -0.52
C GLY A 98 14.63 -5.82 -1.72
N ARG A 99 13.43 -6.38 -1.82
CA ARG A 99 12.95 -7.19 -2.94
C ARG A 99 11.72 -6.54 -3.52
N LEU A 100 11.74 -6.26 -4.83
CA LEU A 100 10.60 -5.71 -5.56
C LEU A 100 9.59 -6.81 -5.83
N LEU A 101 8.38 -6.67 -5.29
CA LEU A 101 7.34 -7.69 -5.38
C LEU A 101 6.25 -7.36 -6.39
N ALA A 102 5.92 -6.08 -6.56
CA ALA A 102 4.90 -5.64 -7.51
C ALA A 102 5.25 -4.29 -8.13
N THR A 103 4.75 -4.07 -9.34
CA THR A 103 4.96 -2.86 -10.16
C THR A 103 3.72 -2.55 -10.99
N ASN A 104 3.55 -1.30 -11.41
CA ASN A 104 2.65 -0.95 -12.50
C ASN A 104 3.29 0.08 -13.43
N GLU A 105 2.55 0.50 -14.45
CA GLU A 105 3.07 1.46 -15.42
C GLU A 105 3.30 2.85 -14.82
N HIS A 106 2.45 3.25 -13.86
CA HIS A 106 2.55 4.57 -13.21
C HIS A 106 3.70 4.64 -12.19
N THR A 107 3.85 3.61 -11.38
CA THR A 107 4.79 3.59 -10.24
C THR A 107 5.62 2.28 -10.26
N PRO A 108 6.95 2.38 -10.46
CA PRO A 108 7.80 1.19 -10.55
C PRO A 108 7.81 0.31 -9.31
N VAL A 109 7.61 0.90 -8.12
CA VAL A 109 7.60 0.18 -6.84
C VAL A 109 6.19 0.23 -6.25
N GLN A 110 5.42 -0.82 -6.50
CA GLN A 110 4.07 -0.99 -5.91
C GLN A 110 4.09 -1.86 -4.65
N ALA A 111 5.10 -2.69 -4.47
CA ALA A 111 5.30 -3.44 -3.24
C ALA A 111 6.75 -3.88 -3.05
N LEU A 112 7.17 -3.95 -1.79
CA LEU A 112 8.49 -4.39 -1.35
C LEU A 112 8.39 -5.38 -0.19
N GLU A 113 9.32 -6.34 -0.13
CA GLU A 113 9.85 -6.86 1.12
C GLU A 113 11.17 -6.13 1.40
N VAL A 114 11.37 -5.65 2.62
CA VAL A 114 12.65 -5.10 3.06
C VAL A 114 13.16 -5.90 4.24
N ARG A 115 14.32 -6.55 4.06
CA ARG A 115 15.07 -7.21 5.14
C ARG A 115 16.23 -6.31 5.52
N HIS A 116 16.16 -5.75 6.72
CA HIS A 116 17.20 -4.85 7.22
C HIS A 116 17.50 -5.16 8.70
N LYS A 117 18.78 -5.26 9.06
CA LYS A 117 19.20 -5.70 10.40
C LYS A 117 18.50 -7.00 10.82
N LYS A 118 17.66 -6.96 11.85
CA LYS A 118 16.90 -8.11 12.36
C LYS A 118 15.44 -8.12 11.90
N GLY A 119 14.99 -7.06 11.23
CA GLY A 119 13.58 -6.84 10.90
C GLY A 119 13.24 -7.21 9.47
N ILE A 120 11.96 -7.57 9.30
CA ILE A 120 11.33 -7.83 8.01
C ILE A 120 10.13 -6.89 7.91
N PHE A 121 10.07 -6.12 6.83
CA PHE A 121 8.96 -5.21 6.55
C PHE A 121 8.34 -5.61 5.21
N TRP A 122 7.07 -5.99 5.20
CA TRP A 122 6.28 -6.13 3.98
C TRP A 122 5.52 -4.84 3.76
N ALA A 123 5.54 -4.32 2.55
CA ALA A 123 4.99 -3.00 2.29
C ALA A 123 4.39 -2.89 0.89
N THR A 124 3.30 -2.12 0.80
CA THR A 124 2.59 -1.82 -0.45
C THR A 124 2.47 -0.32 -0.66
N GLN A 125 2.53 0.16 -1.90
CA GLN A 125 2.23 1.56 -2.22
C GLN A 125 0.72 1.79 -2.29
N TYR A 126 -0.05 0.76 -2.66
CA TYR A 126 -1.51 0.74 -2.61
C TYR A 126 -2.02 0.34 -1.22
N HIS A 127 -3.31 0.45 -1.02
CA HIS A 127 -4.01 0.26 0.25
C HIS A 127 -4.88 -1.00 0.22
N PRO A 128 -4.39 -2.17 0.63
CA PRO A 128 -5.22 -3.37 0.74
C PRO A 128 -6.30 -3.25 1.82
N GLU A 129 -6.09 -2.35 2.80
CA GLU A 129 -7.01 -2.09 3.91
C GLU A 129 -8.22 -1.23 3.53
N TYR A 130 -8.13 -0.43 2.46
CA TYR A 130 -9.22 0.46 2.06
C TYR A 130 -10.36 -0.29 1.37
N ASP A 131 -11.52 0.34 1.37
CA ASP A 131 -12.67 0.00 0.54
C ASP A 131 -13.16 1.20 -0.28
N LEU A 132 -14.28 1.03 -0.99
CA LEU A 132 -14.85 2.11 -1.80
C LEU A 132 -15.34 3.29 -0.95
N TYR A 133 -15.81 3.03 0.26
CA TYR A 133 -16.29 4.10 1.15
C TYR A 133 -15.13 4.95 1.64
N GLU A 134 -14.06 4.32 2.10
CA GLU A 134 -12.85 5.04 2.56
C GLU A 134 -12.22 5.84 1.43
N MET A 135 -12.11 5.26 0.23
CA MET A 135 -11.59 5.98 -0.94
C MET A 135 -12.49 7.15 -1.32
N ALA A 136 -13.81 6.99 -1.28
CA ALA A 136 -14.76 8.07 -1.52
C ALA A 136 -14.60 9.22 -0.49
N ARG A 137 -14.43 8.88 0.80
CA ARG A 137 -14.15 9.89 1.85
C ARG A 137 -12.84 10.63 1.62
N LEU A 138 -11.81 9.94 1.16
CA LEU A 138 -10.55 10.59 0.78
C LEU A 138 -10.70 11.55 -0.40
N PHE A 139 -11.51 11.20 -1.40
CA PHE A 139 -11.81 12.11 -2.51
C PHE A 139 -12.48 13.38 -2.01
N VAL A 140 -13.47 13.26 -1.12
CA VAL A 140 -14.11 14.44 -0.51
C VAL A 140 -13.11 15.29 0.28
N ALA A 141 -12.31 14.65 1.13
CA ALA A 141 -11.34 15.32 1.98
C ALA A 141 -10.21 16.02 1.20
N ARG A 142 -9.93 15.59 -0.02
CA ARG A 142 -8.90 16.15 -0.91
C ARG A 142 -9.47 16.89 -2.11
N GLY A 143 -10.77 17.12 -2.16
CA GLY A 143 -11.49 17.57 -3.34
C GLY A 143 -10.89 18.81 -3.99
N GLU A 144 -10.55 19.84 -3.22
CA GLU A 144 -9.94 21.08 -3.75
C GLU A 144 -8.62 20.82 -4.48
N VAL A 145 -7.74 20.00 -3.89
CA VAL A 145 -6.46 19.62 -4.48
C VAL A 145 -6.67 18.79 -5.75
N LEU A 146 -7.60 17.84 -5.72
CA LEU A 146 -7.86 16.94 -6.84
C LEU A 146 -8.47 17.67 -8.05
N VAL A 147 -9.36 18.65 -7.82
CA VAL A 147 -9.87 19.52 -8.87
C VAL A 147 -8.74 20.41 -9.42
N LYS A 148 -7.93 21.01 -8.56
CA LYS A 148 -6.78 21.83 -8.97
C LYS A 148 -5.73 21.03 -9.77
N GLU A 149 -5.53 19.77 -9.46
CA GLU A 149 -4.64 18.86 -10.19
C GLU A 149 -5.26 18.30 -11.48
N GLY A 150 -6.53 18.62 -11.78
CA GLY A 150 -7.22 18.24 -13.01
C GLY A 150 -7.79 16.82 -13.04
N PHE A 151 -7.91 16.14 -11.89
CA PHE A 151 -8.54 14.83 -11.81
C PHE A 151 -10.07 14.90 -11.96
N PHE A 152 -10.65 16.05 -11.66
CA PHE A 152 -12.07 16.36 -11.78
C PHE A 152 -12.22 17.73 -12.42
N ALA A 153 -13.26 17.87 -13.26
CA ALA A 153 -13.55 19.13 -13.90
C ALA A 153 -13.92 20.22 -12.86
N ASP A 154 -14.71 19.82 -11.86
CA ASP A 154 -15.16 20.68 -10.77
C ASP A 154 -15.60 19.81 -9.56
N ARG A 155 -16.18 20.50 -8.56
CA ARG A 155 -16.69 19.87 -7.35
C ARG A 155 -17.87 18.94 -7.63
N ALA A 156 -18.74 19.28 -8.56
CA ALA A 156 -19.91 18.48 -8.90
C ALA A 156 -19.51 17.14 -9.56
N ASP A 157 -18.50 17.17 -10.45
CA ASP A 157 -17.94 15.96 -11.05
C ASP A 157 -17.33 15.02 -10.00
N LEU A 158 -16.58 15.59 -9.04
CA LEU A 158 -16.06 14.82 -7.91
C LEU A 158 -17.18 14.18 -7.08
N GLU A 159 -18.22 14.95 -6.72
CA GLU A 159 -19.34 14.46 -5.92
C GLU A 159 -20.14 13.39 -6.68
N ALA A 160 -20.30 13.51 -7.98
CA ALA A 160 -20.92 12.47 -8.82
C ALA A 160 -20.10 11.16 -8.82
N LYS A 161 -18.77 11.24 -8.88
CA LYS A 161 -17.88 10.08 -8.76
C LYS A 161 -17.98 9.42 -7.39
N VAL A 162 -17.97 10.22 -6.33
CA VAL A 162 -18.13 9.77 -4.94
C VAL A 162 -19.47 9.04 -4.75
N ALA A 163 -20.57 9.61 -5.23
CA ALA A 163 -21.89 9.00 -5.12
C ALA A 163 -21.97 7.62 -5.83
N ARG A 164 -21.32 7.47 -7.00
CA ARG A 164 -21.22 6.18 -7.70
C ARG A 164 -20.40 5.16 -6.90
N MET A 165 -19.27 5.57 -6.33
CA MET A 165 -18.43 4.70 -5.49
C MET A 165 -19.19 4.23 -4.24
N GLU A 166 -19.86 5.13 -3.54
CA GLU A 166 -20.65 4.80 -2.35
C GLU A 166 -21.85 3.88 -2.70
N THR A 167 -22.49 4.12 -3.84
CA THR A 167 -23.59 3.26 -4.31
C THR A 167 -23.09 1.86 -4.64
N LEU A 168 -21.95 1.75 -5.34
CA LEU A 168 -21.36 0.45 -5.64
C LEU A 168 -20.86 -0.26 -4.37
N GLY A 169 -20.35 0.47 -3.38
CA GLY A 169 -19.96 -0.09 -2.09
C GLY A 169 -21.13 -0.72 -1.33
N ARG A 170 -22.33 -0.12 -1.42
CA ARG A 170 -23.56 -0.67 -0.82
C ARG A 170 -24.20 -1.78 -1.67
N HIS A 171 -24.01 -1.75 -2.98
CA HIS A 171 -24.60 -2.65 -3.95
C HIS A 171 -23.54 -3.21 -4.90
N PRO A 172 -22.66 -4.12 -4.44
CA PRO A 172 -21.51 -4.60 -5.22
C PRO A 172 -21.88 -5.45 -6.43
N ASP A 173 -23.14 -5.85 -6.55
CA ASP A 173 -23.73 -6.56 -7.68
C ASP A 173 -24.15 -5.64 -8.86
N ARG A 174 -24.13 -4.31 -8.69
CA ARG A 174 -24.44 -3.32 -9.72
C ARG A 174 -23.39 -3.34 -10.85
N LYS A 175 -23.66 -4.16 -11.88
CA LYS A 175 -22.76 -4.35 -13.03
C LYS A 175 -22.51 -3.07 -13.81
N ASP A 176 -23.53 -2.23 -13.95
CA ASP A 176 -23.44 -0.92 -14.60
C ASP A 176 -22.41 0.00 -13.90
N LEU A 177 -22.44 0.07 -12.58
CA LEU A 177 -21.46 0.85 -11.81
C LEU A 177 -20.07 0.20 -11.80
N ARG A 178 -19.99 -1.13 -11.78
CA ARG A 178 -18.70 -1.83 -11.92
C ARG A 178 -18.04 -1.52 -13.25
N TRP A 179 -18.79 -1.45 -14.33
CA TRP A 179 -18.28 -1.11 -15.65
C TRP A 179 -17.95 0.38 -15.78
N ASP A 180 -18.81 1.26 -15.28
CA ASP A 180 -18.57 2.71 -15.27
C ASP A 180 -17.30 3.09 -14.50
N LEU A 181 -17.08 2.46 -13.35
CA LEU A 181 -15.89 2.66 -12.51
C LEU A 181 -14.70 1.79 -12.94
N ALA A 182 -14.92 0.82 -13.84
CA ALA A 182 -13.96 -0.21 -14.24
C ALA A 182 -13.39 -0.97 -13.03
N ILE A 183 -14.25 -1.46 -12.13
CA ILE A 183 -13.88 -2.14 -10.86
C ILE A 183 -14.24 -3.62 -10.91
N GLY A 184 -13.27 -4.47 -10.59
CA GLY A 184 -13.37 -5.92 -10.48
C GLY A 184 -13.48 -6.43 -9.05
N ASP A 185 -13.44 -7.75 -8.90
CA ASP A 185 -13.48 -8.42 -7.59
C ASP A 185 -12.19 -8.22 -6.78
N ASP A 186 -11.08 -7.90 -7.44
CA ASP A 186 -9.80 -7.51 -6.82
C ASP A 186 -9.94 -6.31 -5.88
N LEU A 187 -10.87 -5.39 -6.17
CA LEU A 187 -11.21 -4.25 -5.32
C LEU A 187 -12.43 -4.49 -4.43
N LEU A 188 -13.45 -5.22 -4.93
CA LEU A 188 -14.72 -5.39 -4.22
C LEU A 188 -14.72 -6.55 -3.23
N SER A 189 -13.97 -7.63 -3.50
CA SER A 189 -13.93 -8.81 -2.65
C SER A 189 -12.90 -8.67 -1.53
N PRO A 190 -13.30 -8.54 -0.25
CA PRO A 190 -12.34 -8.43 0.85
C PRO A 190 -11.33 -9.59 0.92
N PRO A 191 -11.70 -10.87 0.68
CA PRO A 191 -10.73 -11.97 0.66
C PRO A 191 -9.61 -11.81 -0.36
N ILE A 192 -9.89 -11.19 -1.52
CA ILE A 192 -8.89 -10.93 -2.56
C ILE A 192 -8.14 -9.63 -2.24
N ARG A 193 -8.86 -8.56 -1.94
CA ARG A 193 -8.28 -7.24 -1.66
C ARG A 193 -7.32 -7.25 -0.49
N GLN A 194 -7.67 -7.93 0.60
CA GLN A 194 -6.93 -7.94 1.87
C GLN A 194 -5.98 -9.15 2.02
N SER A 195 -5.73 -9.88 0.94
CA SER A 195 -4.89 -11.09 1.01
C SER A 195 -3.49 -10.82 1.55
N GLU A 196 -2.90 -9.67 1.23
CA GLU A 196 -1.58 -9.26 1.73
C GLU A 196 -1.55 -9.15 3.26
N LEU A 197 -2.57 -8.55 3.86
CA LEU A 197 -2.68 -8.40 5.32
C LEU A 197 -2.90 -9.73 6.01
N ARG A 198 -3.81 -10.56 5.47
CA ARG A 198 -4.03 -11.91 5.98
C ARG A 198 -2.75 -12.74 5.90
N ASN A 199 -2.10 -12.75 4.75
CA ASN A 199 -0.86 -13.51 4.55
C ASN A 199 0.26 -12.98 5.44
N TRP A 200 0.37 -11.68 5.66
CA TRP A 200 1.33 -11.11 6.61
C TRP A 200 1.11 -11.65 8.04
N LEU A 201 -0.13 -11.69 8.50
CA LEU A 201 -0.47 -12.24 9.82
C LEU A 201 -0.14 -13.73 9.88
N GLU A 202 -0.64 -14.53 8.92
CA GLU A 202 -0.54 -15.99 8.95
C GLU A 202 0.87 -16.52 8.64
N LYS A 203 1.58 -15.89 7.70
CA LYS A 203 2.85 -16.40 7.19
C LYS A 203 4.08 -15.75 7.83
N LEU A 204 3.93 -14.59 8.46
CA LEU A 204 5.05 -13.86 9.05
C LEU A 204 4.88 -13.61 10.56
N VAL A 205 3.74 -13.03 10.99
CA VAL A 205 3.55 -12.64 12.40
C VAL A 205 3.38 -13.86 13.29
N ILE A 206 2.37 -14.70 13.04
CA ILE A 206 2.06 -15.87 13.87
C ILE A 206 3.27 -16.80 14.03
N PRO A 207 3.99 -17.19 12.95
CA PRO A 207 5.19 -18.02 13.09
C PRO A 207 6.29 -17.36 13.92
N SER A 208 6.49 -16.04 13.80
CA SER A 208 7.51 -15.31 14.54
C SER A 208 7.24 -15.27 16.05
N VAL A 209 5.98 -15.19 16.45
CA VAL A 209 5.56 -15.22 17.86
C VAL A 209 5.72 -16.63 18.44
N SER A 210 5.30 -17.65 17.70
CA SER A 210 5.39 -19.05 18.13
C SER A 210 6.84 -19.49 18.33
N SER A 211 7.75 -19.13 17.42
CA SER A 211 9.18 -19.43 17.53
C SER A 211 9.82 -18.78 18.76
N ARG A 212 9.45 -17.55 19.11
CA ARG A 212 9.97 -16.86 20.31
C ARG A 212 9.44 -17.45 21.60
N ALA A 213 8.17 -17.87 21.63
CA ALA A 213 7.59 -18.53 22.80
C ALA A 213 8.29 -19.88 23.09
N SER A 214 8.67 -20.62 22.06
CA SER A 214 9.43 -21.86 22.19
C SER A 214 10.84 -21.63 22.73
N LEU A 215 11.54 -20.60 22.25
CA LEU A 215 12.88 -20.22 22.74
C LEU A 215 12.86 -19.81 24.21
N ASN A 216 11.87 -19.02 24.63
CA ASN A 216 11.75 -18.58 26.03
C ASN A 216 11.42 -19.74 26.99
N ARG A 217 10.75 -20.82 26.53
CA ARG A 217 10.49 -22.03 27.33
C ARG A 217 11.69 -22.97 27.43
N ALA A 218 12.64 -22.89 26.49
CA ALA A 218 13.83 -23.73 26.49
C ALA A 218 14.97 -23.15 27.36
N VAL A 219 14.81 -21.93 27.87
CA VAL A 219 15.81 -21.19 28.70
C VAL A 219 15.41 -21.19 30.19
N VAL A 220 14.27 -21.80 30.54
CA VAL A 220 13.82 -22.02 31.92
C VAL A 220 13.96 -23.50 32.27
#